data_6724f9a689a18c3aff2e25c394c32685
#
_entry.id   6724f9a689a18c3aff2e25c394c32685
#
_cell.length_a   1.000
_cell.length_b   1.000
_cell.length_c   1.000
_cell.angle_alpha   90.00
_cell.angle_beta   90.00
_cell.angle_gamma   90.00
#
_symmetry.space_group_name_H-M   'P 1'
#
loop_
_entity.id
_entity.type
_entity.pdbx_description
1 polymer ?
#
loop_
_entity_poly.entity_id
_entity_poly.type
_entity_poly.pdbx_seq_one_letter_code
_entity_poly.pdbx_strand_id
1 'polypeptide(L)'
;MDDENEKISPKLQTQSQSKRPLYDLLYTSEVSSCLSYLIFVLLGAITCHVVLGPLPHHLHTSPEKPDSILGRENYVLSVYSLGIIIAVGVVTGYLAQLGRLPSLLGMLLTGIVLRNVTGSIVNVSVIKEWSVVLRRTAFVVILLRGGLSLDANAVRRLKGACLRLSIIPCTVETFVVAIAARIIFGMDIIFGIALGAVLAAVSPAVVIPALLDATKNGYGVRAGVPSLVIAAASLDDVYAITIFSLAISFVFPSGNSVLLTILGAPAEVFAGAFFGAVMGFVLHVVPRKTAQNVHLVRLALLFAFSAAFLFGTIKLRVDGAGAIGVLVAAFVSGHKWKKEGELPEEEYLAIMWHHVFQPLLFGLIGLELSFDTAALAPVVLETAQARTSSPHSYIENGTFILTMAILSILITAPLGALAIRLATPALLMKDGACAQDVAADDVEFEMS
;
A
#
# COMPACT_ATOMS: atom_id res chain seq x y z
N MET A 1 57.84 -41.10 -32.27
CA MET A 1 58.29 -39.75 -32.59
C MET A 1 57.16 -38.90 -32.23
N ASP A 2 57.10 -38.71 -31.04
CA ASP A 2 57.40 -37.62 -30.07
C ASP A 2 56.22 -36.64 -30.06
N ASP A 3 55.31 -36.75 -29.13
CA ASP A 3 55.35 -36.29 -27.72
C ASP A 3 55.50 -34.79 -27.58
N GLU A 4 54.51 -34.19 -27.01
CA GLU A 4 54.70 -33.41 -25.78
C GLU A 4 53.35 -33.01 -25.16
N ASN A 5 53.08 -33.67 -24.03
CA ASN A 5 52.12 -33.26 -23.04
C ASN A 5 52.56 -31.95 -22.38
N GLU A 6 51.87 -30.87 -22.57
CA GLU A 6 52.04 -29.68 -21.74
C GLU A 6 50.86 -29.52 -20.76
N LYS A 7 51.16 -29.90 -19.51
CA LYS A 7 50.32 -29.66 -18.35
C LYS A 7 50.23 -28.17 -18.07
N ILE A 8 49.10 -27.56 -18.36
CA ILE A 8 48.78 -26.20 -17.91
C ILE A 8 48.16 -26.30 -16.52
N SER A 9 48.92 -25.94 -15.50
CA SER A 9 48.43 -25.75 -14.12
C SER A 9 47.51 -24.52 -14.04
N PRO A 10 46.41 -24.59 -13.28
CA PRO A 10 45.56 -23.43 -13.07
C PRO A 10 46.26 -22.46 -12.12
N LYS A 11 46.75 -21.34 -12.66
CA LYS A 11 47.14 -20.18 -11.85
C LYS A 11 45.91 -19.65 -11.12
N LEU A 12 45.92 -19.75 -9.79
CA LEU A 12 45.05 -18.97 -8.89
C LEU A 12 45.26 -17.48 -9.23
N GLN A 13 44.29 -16.93 -9.91
CA GLN A 13 44.09 -15.48 -9.94
C GLN A 13 43.42 -15.06 -8.65
N THR A 14 44.21 -14.70 -7.67
CA THR A 14 43.81 -13.83 -6.56
C THR A 14 43.38 -12.50 -7.16
N GLN A 15 42.10 -12.34 -7.43
CA GLN A 15 41.54 -11.03 -7.73
C GLN A 15 41.62 -10.17 -6.46
N SER A 16 42.63 -9.30 -6.46
CA SER A 16 42.69 -8.12 -5.63
C SER A 16 41.35 -7.39 -5.71
N GLN A 17 40.60 -7.34 -4.61
CA GLN A 17 39.48 -6.43 -4.44
C GLN A 17 40.02 -4.99 -4.43
N SER A 18 40.29 -4.46 -5.61
CA SER A 18 40.48 -3.03 -5.81
C SER A 18 39.25 -2.30 -5.29
N LYS A 19 39.45 -1.41 -4.33
CA LYS A 19 38.46 -0.44 -3.89
C LYS A 19 37.92 0.24 -5.14
N ARG A 20 36.69 -0.08 -5.52
CA ARG A 20 36.02 0.54 -6.67
C ARG A 20 36.03 2.05 -6.46
N PRO A 21 36.53 2.87 -7.36
CA PRO A 21 36.51 4.30 -7.20
C PRO A 21 35.07 4.79 -7.05
N LEU A 22 34.90 5.85 -6.29
CA LEU A 22 33.58 6.49 -6.03
C LEU A 22 32.78 6.70 -7.32
N TYR A 23 33.47 6.86 -8.43
CA TYR A 23 32.91 7.00 -9.77
C TYR A 23 32.14 5.75 -10.25
N ASP A 24 32.64 4.54 -9.99
CA ASP A 24 31.93 3.29 -10.35
C ASP A 24 30.69 3.06 -9.46
N LEU A 25 30.71 3.56 -8.23
CA LEU A 25 29.56 3.52 -7.33
C LEU A 25 28.44 4.44 -7.84
N LEU A 26 28.77 5.62 -8.35
CA LEU A 26 27.83 6.57 -8.94
C LEU A 26 27.22 6.06 -10.27
N TYR A 27 27.88 5.13 -10.95
CA TYR A 27 27.45 4.55 -12.21
C TYR A 27 26.65 3.24 -12.05
N THR A 28 26.43 2.76 -10.84
CA THR A 28 25.46 1.67 -10.64
C THR A 28 24.08 2.15 -11.06
N SER A 29 23.31 1.32 -11.76
CA SER A 29 21.99 1.68 -12.31
C SER A 29 21.04 2.23 -11.25
N GLU A 30 21.14 1.75 -10.02
CA GLU A 30 20.32 2.18 -8.89
C GLU A 30 20.68 3.60 -8.40
N VAL A 31 21.97 3.91 -8.27
CA VAL A 31 22.43 5.23 -7.83
C VAL A 31 22.15 6.27 -8.92
N SER A 32 22.37 5.93 -10.18
CA SER A 32 22.04 6.80 -11.32
C SER A 32 20.55 7.10 -11.37
N SER A 33 19.69 6.11 -11.14
CA SER A 33 18.24 6.29 -11.10
C SER A 33 17.81 7.18 -9.92
N CYS A 34 18.37 6.96 -8.74
CA CYS A 34 18.13 7.80 -7.56
C CYS A 34 18.57 9.26 -7.79
N LEU A 35 19.75 9.45 -8.38
CA LEU A 35 20.27 10.78 -8.72
C LEU A 35 19.41 11.48 -9.76
N SER A 36 18.99 10.78 -10.81
CA SER A 36 18.09 11.31 -11.85
C SER A 36 16.75 11.73 -11.26
N TYR A 37 16.21 10.92 -10.35
CA TYR A 37 14.97 11.24 -9.64
C TYR A 37 15.12 12.46 -8.74
N LEU A 38 16.21 12.57 -7.97
CA LEU A 38 16.53 13.73 -7.16
C LEU A 38 16.64 15.00 -8.00
N ILE A 39 17.33 14.95 -9.15
CA ILE A 39 17.43 16.07 -10.07
C ILE A 39 16.05 16.47 -10.60
N PHE A 40 15.22 15.50 -10.98
CA PHE A 40 13.86 15.75 -11.46
C PHE A 40 13.01 16.44 -10.40
N VAL A 41 13.04 15.96 -9.14
CA VAL A 41 12.31 16.57 -8.02
C VAL A 41 12.84 17.98 -7.70
N LEU A 42 14.17 18.17 -7.72
CA LEU A 42 14.78 19.50 -7.51
C LEU A 42 14.34 20.49 -8.59
N LEU A 43 14.37 20.08 -9.86
CA LEU A 43 13.89 20.91 -10.98
C LEU A 43 12.40 21.20 -10.86
N GLY A 44 11.60 20.22 -10.44
CA GLY A 44 10.19 20.39 -10.14
C GLY A 44 9.95 21.41 -9.02
N ALA A 45 10.71 21.31 -7.93
CA ALA A 45 10.64 22.27 -6.82
C ALA A 45 11.03 23.69 -7.25
N ILE A 46 12.10 23.84 -8.06
CA ILE A 46 12.49 25.14 -8.64
C ILE A 46 11.37 25.69 -9.54
N THR A 47 10.78 24.86 -10.38
CA THR A 47 9.68 25.26 -11.24
C THR A 47 8.47 25.71 -10.42
N CYS A 48 8.10 24.95 -9.38
CA CYS A 48 7.05 25.33 -8.45
C CYS A 48 7.37 26.68 -7.77
N HIS A 49 8.61 26.89 -7.31
CA HIS A 49 9.03 28.14 -6.71
C HIS A 49 8.88 29.32 -7.67
N VAL A 50 9.29 29.15 -8.92
CA VAL A 50 9.19 30.21 -9.95
C VAL A 50 7.73 30.52 -10.28
N VAL A 51 6.87 29.49 -10.38
CA VAL A 51 5.46 29.63 -10.81
C VAL A 51 4.54 30.06 -9.67
N LEU A 52 4.71 29.49 -8.47
CA LEU A 52 3.82 29.68 -7.32
C LEU A 52 4.28 30.78 -6.38
N GLY A 53 5.57 31.18 -6.43
CA GLY A 53 6.17 32.17 -5.55
C GLY A 53 6.82 31.56 -4.29
N PRO A 54 7.24 32.41 -3.33
CA PRO A 54 7.96 31.98 -2.14
C PRO A 54 7.11 31.10 -1.23
N LEU A 55 7.79 30.20 -0.49
CA LEU A 55 7.17 29.27 0.44
C LEU A 55 6.50 30.02 1.61
N PRO A 56 5.19 29.84 1.86
CA PRO A 56 4.54 30.41 3.03
C PRO A 56 5.03 29.75 4.34
N HIS A 57 5.09 30.53 5.42
CA HIS A 57 5.62 30.06 6.70
C HIS A 57 4.63 29.20 7.51
N HIS A 58 3.33 29.40 7.36
CA HIS A 58 2.31 28.69 8.14
C HIS A 58 1.05 28.36 7.32
N LEU A 59 0.40 27.26 7.66
CA LEU A 59 -0.93 26.93 7.14
C LEU A 59 -1.99 27.66 7.99
N HIS A 60 -2.81 28.48 7.35
CA HIS A 60 -3.87 29.21 8.04
C HIS A 60 -5.05 28.28 8.29
N THR A 61 -5.54 28.23 9.54
CA THR A 61 -6.59 27.28 9.99
C THR A 61 -8.02 27.74 9.70
N SER A 62 -8.19 28.98 9.21
CA SER A 62 -9.53 29.49 8.90
C SER A 62 -10.04 28.92 7.57
N PRO A 63 -11.33 28.48 7.48
CA PRO A 63 -11.93 28.03 6.23
C PRO A 63 -12.23 29.26 5.36
N GLU A 64 -11.21 29.78 4.70
CA GLU A 64 -11.37 30.89 3.76
C GLU A 64 -11.59 30.38 2.33
N LYS A 65 -12.26 31.22 1.53
CA LYS A 65 -12.53 30.91 0.13
C LYS A 65 -11.21 30.68 -0.62
N PRO A 66 -11.15 29.75 -1.58
CA PRO A 66 -9.91 29.43 -2.34
C PRO A 66 -9.31 30.64 -3.06
N ASP A 67 -10.10 31.64 -3.34
CA ASP A 67 -9.67 32.89 -4.01
C ASP A 67 -9.10 33.95 -3.05
N SER A 68 -9.06 33.68 -1.75
CA SER A 68 -8.40 34.55 -0.77
C SER A 68 -6.88 34.40 -0.83
N ILE A 69 -6.14 35.46 -0.43
CA ILE A 69 -4.65 35.42 -0.35
C ILE A 69 -4.20 34.28 0.57
N LEU A 70 -4.88 34.07 1.70
CA LEU A 70 -4.61 32.98 2.65
C LEU A 70 -4.88 31.58 2.05
N GLY A 71 -5.94 31.45 1.23
CA GLY A 71 -6.20 30.21 0.51
C GLY A 71 -5.06 29.86 -0.44
N ARG A 72 -4.56 30.83 -1.18
CA ARG A 72 -3.44 30.65 -2.11
C ARG A 72 -2.14 30.22 -1.39
N GLU A 73 -1.84 30.80 -0.23
CA GLU A 73 -0.66 30.44 0.57
C GLU A 73 -0.76 29.00 1.06
N ASN A 74 -1.92 28.52 1.50
CA ASN A 74 -2.14 27.14 1.89
C ASN A 74 -1.92 26.15 0.73
N TYR A 75 -2.36 26.49 -0.49
CA TYR A 75 -2.09 25.67 -1.68
C TYR A 75 -0.60 25.58 -1.99
N VAL A 76 0.09 26.73 -2.00
CA VAL A 76 1.53 26.80 -2.28
C VAL A 76 2.29 25.96 -1.25
N LEU A 77 2.01 26.12 0.03
CA LEU A 77 2.63 25.34 1.11
C LEU A 77 2.39 23.84 0.92
N SER A 78 1.16 23.45 0.58
CA SER A 78 0.82 22.03 0.36
C SER A 78 1.59 21.42 -0.81
N VAL A 79 1.72 22.13 -1.93
CA VAL A 79 2.49 21.65 -3.11
C VAL A 79 3.95 21.45 -2.75
N TYR A 80 4.58 22.42 -2.09
CA TYR A 80 5.97 22.28 -1.64
C TYR A 80 6.14 21.13 -0.64
N SER A 81 5.22 21.02 0.31
CA SER A 81 5.24 19.95 1.31
C SER A 81 5.18 18.57 0.67
N LEU A 82 4.30 18.37 -0.32
CA LEU A 82 4.22 17.13 -1.07
C LEU A 82 5.50 16.82 -1.83
N GLY A 83 6.10 17.82 -2.48
CA GLY A 83 7.39 17.68 -3.15
C GLY A 83 8.51 17.26 -2.19
N ILE A 84 8.59 17.89 -1.02
CA ILE A 84 9.58 17.58 0.02
C ILE A 84 9.36 16.14 0.55
N ILE A 85 8.11 15.77 0.85
CA ILE A 85 7.77 14.42 1.33
C ILE A 85 8.23 13.36 0.34
N ILE A 86 7.93 13.54 -0.95
CA ILE A 86 8.31 12.59 -1.99
C ILE A 86 9.84 12.53 -2.11
N ALA A 87 10.50 13.68 -2.24
CA ALA A 87 11.96 13.75 -2.42
C ALA A 87 12.72 13.11 -1.26
N VAL A 88 12.44 13.57 -0.04
CA VAL A 88 13.10 13.10 1.17
C VAL A 88 12.69 11.64 1.45
N GLY A 89 11.42 11.29 1.21
CA GLY A 89 10.91 9.93 1.39
C GLY A 89 11.61 8.91 0.49
N VAL A 90 11.87 9.23 -0.78
CA VAL A 90 12.63 8.34 -1.68
C VAL A 90 14.06 8.15 -1.17
N VAL A 91 14.73 9.23 -0.77
CA VAL A 91 16.12 9.16 -0.26
C VAL A 91 16.19 8.33 1.01
N THR A 92 15.33 8.59 1.99
CA THR A 92 15.31 7.86 3.26
C THR A 92 14.85 6.41 3.09
N GLY A 93 13.93 6.16 2.15
CA GLY A 93 13.56 4.80 1.75
C GLY A 93 14.75 4.01 1.18
N TYR A 94 15.54 4.64 0.33
CA TYR A 94 16.77 4.05 -0.19
C TYR A 94 17.82 3.81 0.92
N LEU A 95 18.03 4.78 1.81
CA LEU A 95 18.93 4.63 2.95
C LEU A 95 18.49 3.49 3.89
N ALA A 96 17.18 3.34 4.12
CA ALA A 96 16.65 2.22 4.90
C ALA A 96 16.98 0.87 4.24
N GLN A 97 16.86 0.76 2.90
CA GLN A 97 17.23 -0.46 2.17
C GLN A 97 18.72 -0.78 2.27
N LEU A 98 19.61 0.23 2.23
CA LEU A 98 21.05 0.02 2.49
C LEU A 98 21.27 -0.54 3.89
N GLY A 99 20.47 -0.13 4.88
CA GLY A 99 20.45 -0.68 6.24
C GLY A 99 19.74 -2.04 6.37
N ARG A 100 19.36 -2.69 5.26
CA ARG A 100 18.56 -3.92 5.20
C ARG A 100 17.17 -3.82 5.83
N LEU A 101 16.66 -2.60 6.02
CA LEU A 101 15.32 -2.31 6.51
C LEU A 101 14.35 -2.12 5.33
N PRO A 102 13.05 -2.30 5.53
CA PRO A 102 12.05 -1.98 4.51
C PRO A 102 12.05 -0.48 4.16
N SER A 103 11.98 -0.14 2.87
CA SER A 103 11.94 1.26 2.40
C SER A 103 10.80 2.07 3.02
N LEU A 104 9.66 1.43 3.24
CA LEU A 104 8.49 2.07 3.85
C LEU A 104 8.78 2.66 5.24
N LEU A 105 9.70 2.05 6.01
CA LEU A 105 10.10 2.57 7.33
C LEU A 105 10.79 3.93 7.18
N GLY A 106 11.74 4.05 6.24
CA GLY A 106 12.42 5.33 5.96
C GLY A 106 11.44 6.42 5.54
N MET A 107 10.49 6.07 4.67
CA MET A 107 9.44 6.99 4.18
C MET A 107 8.50 7.42 5.31
N LEU A 108 8.09 6.50 6.18
CA LEU A 108 7.23 6.79 7.33
C LEU A 108 7.93 7.70 8.35
N LEU A 109 9.18 7.37 8.69
CA LEU A 109 10.01 8.20 9.58
C LEU A 109 10.24 9.59 9.00
N THR A 110 10.37 9.73 7.68
CA THR A 110 10.44 11.05 7.03
C THR A 110 9.25 11.92 7.40
N GLY A 111 8.03 11.41 7.26
CA GLY A 111 6.82 12.16 7.63
C GLY A 111 6.81 12.56 9.11
N ILE A 112 7.17 11.65 10.00
CA ILE A 112 7.25 11.91 11.46
C ILE A 112 8.28 13.01 11.77
N VAL A 113 9.48 12.91 11.20
CA VAL A 113 10.56 13.88 11.42
C VAL A 113 10.18 15.25 10.84
N LEU A 114 9.64 15.30 9.64
CA LEU A 114 9.19 16.55 9.01
C LEU A 114 8.08 17.24 9.82
N ARG A 115 7.22 16.48 10.47
CA ARG A 115 6.16 17.03 11.33
C ARG A 115 6.67 17.56 12.66
N ASN A 116 7.55 16.81 13.32
CA ASN A 116 7.87 17.06 14.73
C ASN A 116 9.21 17.77 14.96
N VAL A 117 10.17 17.63 14.05
CA VAL A 117 11.54 18.17 14.25
C VAL A 117 11.79 19.43 13.45
N THR A 118 11.25 19.52 12.24
CA THR A 118 11.57 20.61 11.30
C THR A 118 10.67 21.83 11.42
N GLY A 119 9.67 21.82 12.27
CA GLY A 119 8.69 22.90 12.41
C GLY A 119 9.24 24.30 12.65
N SER A 120 10.51 24.41 13.09
CA SER A 120 11.23 25.68 13.24
C SER A 120 12.04 26.09 12.01
N ILE A 121 12.35 25.16 11.08
CA ILE A 121 13.21 25.39 9.92
C ILE A 121 12.41 25.37 8.63
N VAL A 122 11.59 24.36 8.43
CA VAL A 122 10.72 24.17 7.27
C VAL A 122 9.36 23.71 7.75
N ASN A 123 8.34 24.53 7.54
CA ASN A 123 6.99 24.13 7.89
C ASN A 123 6.46 23.21 6.78
N VAL A 124 6.29 21.93 7.09
CA VAL A 124 5.70 20.94 6.19
C VAL A 124 4.28 20.66 6.65
N SER A 125 3.34 21.14 5.89
CA SER A 125 1.91 20.96 6.16
C SER A 125 1.14 20.78 4.86
N VAL A 126 0.20 19.85 4.85
CA VAL A 126 -0.64 19.54 3.69
C VAL A 126 -2.10 19.75 4.08
N ILE A 127 -2.87 20.38 3.20
CA ILE A 127 -4.31 20.53 3.37
C ILE A 127 -4.93 19.15 3.59
N LYS A 128 -5.76 19.02 4.63
CA LYS A 128 -6.34 17.73 5.08
C LYS A 128 -7.07 16.99 3.95
N GLU A 129 -7.85 17.72 3.16
CA GLU A 129 -8.60 17.18 2.02
C GLU A 129 -7.66 16.56 0.98
N TRP A 130 -6.54 17.22 0.70
CA TRP A 130 -5.53 16.70 -0.23
C TRP A 130 -4.87 15.43 0.30
N SER A 131 -4.50 15.43 1.59
CA SER A 131 -3.93 14.25 2.24
C SER A 131 -4.87 13.04 2.11
N VAL A 132 -6.17 13.23 2.38
CA VAL A 132 -7.18 12.17 2.25
C VAL A 132 -7.30 11.66 0.80
N VAL A 133 -7.44 12.57 -0.18
CA VAL A 133 -7.57 12.21 -1.59
C VAL A 133 -6.33 11.47 -2.11
N LEU A 134 -5.14 11.97 -1.77
CA LEU A 134 -3.89 11.36 -2.22
C LEU A 134 -3.67 9.96 -1.64
N ARG A 135 -3.98 9.74 -0.35
CA ARG A 135 -3.92 8.41 0.26
C ARG A 135 -4.92 7.43 -0.36
N ARG A 136 -6.14 7.87 -0.65
CA ARG A 136 -7.14 7.06 -1.36
C ARG A 136 -6.71 6.73 -2.78
N THR A 137 -6.08 7.68 -3.48
CA THR A 137 -5.52 7.45 -4.82
C THR A 137 -4.36 6.45 -4.78
N ALA A 138 -3.47 6.55 -3.80
CA ALA A 138 -2.43 5.56 -3.57
C ALA A 138 -3.00 4.17 -3.29
N PHE A 139 -4.10 4.09 -2.54
CA PHE A 139 -4.83 2.84 -2.28
C PHE A 139 -5.42 2.24 -3.58
N VAL A 140 -5.97 3.06 -4.48
CA VAL A 140 -6.37 2.58 -5.82
C VAL A 140 -5.19 1.94 -6.55
N VAL A 141 -4.04 2.62 -6.61
CA VAL A 141 -2.85 2.12 -7.34
C VAL A 141 -2.38 0.78 -6.79
N ILE A 142 -2.34 0.60 -5.47
CA ILE A 142 -1.89 -0.66 -4.87
C ILE A 142 -2.89 -1.79 -5.11
N LEU A 143 -4.20 -1.53 -5.06
CA LEU A 143 -5.23 -2.51 -5.39
C LEU A 143 -5.18 -2.91 -6.87
N LEU A 144 -4.93 -1.96 -7.79
CA LEU A 144 -4.74 -2.26 -9.21
C LEU A 144 -3.55 -3.19 -9.42
N ARG A 145 -2.41 -2.92 -8.77
CA ARG A 145 -1.24 -3.80 -8.82
C ARG A 145 -1.56 -5.20 -8.31
N GLY A 146 -2.22 -5.27 -7.14
CA GLY A 146 -2.65 -6.53 -6.57
C GLY A 146 -3.58 -7.30 -7.51
N GLY A 147 -4.61 -6.65 -8.04
CA GLY A 147 -5.58 -7.26 -8.94
C GLY A 147 -4.98 -7.74 -10.25
N LEU A 148 -4.11 -6.94 -10.89
CA LEU A 148 -3.42 -7.34 -12.13
C LEU A 148 -2.50 -8.53 -11.91
N SER A 149 -1.85 -8.64 -10.76
CA SER A 149 -0.90 -9.73 -10.46
C SER A 149 -1.58 -11.07 -10.14
N LEU A 150 -2.87 -11.09 -9.77
CA LEU A 150 -3.58 -12.31 -9.38
C LEU A 150 -3.59 -13.38 -10.48
N ASP A 151 -3.35 -14.63 -10.07
CA ASP A 151 -3.53 -15.81 -10.92
C ASP A 151 -4.95 -16.38 -10.72
N ALA A 152 -5.73 -16.38 -11.81
CA ALA A 152 -7.11 -16.87 -11.81
C ALA A 152 -7.23 -18.36 -11.43
N ASN A 153 -6.26 -19.18 -11.81
CA ASN A 153 -6.27 -20.62 -11.49
C ASN A 153 -5.99 -20.85 -10.01
N ALA A 154 -5.02 -20.10 -9.43
CA ALA A 154 -4.71 -20.15 -8.01
C ALA A 154 -5.91 -19.69 -7.16
N VAL A 155 -6.52 -18.55 -7.48
CA VAL A 155 -7.69 -18.02 -6.76
C VAL A 155 -8.86 -19.00 -6.82
N ARG A 156 -9.16 -19.58 -7.98
CA ARG A 156 -10.25 -20.56 -8.14
C ARG A 156 -9.99 -21.84 -7.33
N ARG A 157 -8.75 -22.34 -7.34
CA ARG A 157 -8.34 -23.54 -6.60
C ARG A 157 -8.37 -23.33 -5.08
N LEU A 158 -7.97 -22.14 -4.61
CA LEU A 158 -7.72 -21.84 -3.20
C LEU A 158 -8.83 -21.01 -2.54
N LYS A 159 -9.99 -20.84 -3.18
CA LYS A 159 -11.10 -19.99 -2.69
C LYS A 159 -11.50 -20.23 -1.23
N GLY A 160 -11.55 -21.48 -0.78
CA GLY A 160 -11.90 -21.83 0.59
C GLY A 160 -10.78 -21.51 1.60
N ALA A 161 -9.51 -21.59 1.18
CA ALA A 161 -8.37 -21.16 1.98
C ALA A 161 -8.32 -19.63 2.07
N CYS A 162 -8.62 -18.94 0.97
CA CYS A 162 -8.70 -17.48 0.92
C CYS A 162 -9.71 -16.93 1.94
N LEU A 163 -10.93 -17.47 1.94
CA LEU A 163 -11.98 -17.02 2.87
C LEU A 163 -11.62 -17.29 4.34
N ARG A 164 -11.04 -18.46 4.63
CA ARG A 164 -10.59 -18.78 5.99
C ARG A 164 -9.45 -17.89 6.45
N LEU A 165 -8.51 -17.59 5.55
CA LEU A 165 -7.35 -16.75 5.85
C LEU A 165 -7.76 -15.28 6.07
N SER A 166 -8.83 -14.81 5.42
CA SER A 166 -9.36 -13.46 5.63
C SER A 166 -10.15 -13.34 6.94
N ILE A 167 -11.04 -14.28 7.24
CA ILE A 167 -12.01 -14.13 8.32
C ILE A 167 -11.42 -14.54 9.68
N ILE A 168 -10.76 -15.71 9.75
CA ILE A 168 -10.39 -16.30 11.04
C ILE A 168 -9.36 -15.46 11.80
N PRO A 169 -8.20 -15.06 11.19
CA PRO A 169 -7.22 -14.24 11.91
C PRO A 169 -7.79 -12.91 12.35
N CYS A 170 -8.47 -12.20 11.45
CA CYS A 170 -9.08 -10.90 11.75
C CYS A 170 -10.09 -10.99 12.91
N THR A 171 -10.95 -12.01 12.92
CA THR A 171 -11.90 -12.23 14.01
C THR A 171 -11.20 -12.48 15.34
N VAL A 172 -10.23 -13.41 15.37
CA VAL A 172 -9.50 -13.75 16.59
C VAL A 172 -8.75 -12.55 17.13
N GLU A 173 -8.02 -11.82 16.28
CA GLU A 173 -7.28 -10.62 16.66
C GLU A 173 -8.20 -9.53 17.19
N THR A 174 -9.32 -9.26 16.50
CA THR A 174 -10.33 -8.29 16.96
C THR A 174 -10.82 -8.60 18.36
N PHE A 175 -11.17 -9.85 18.66
CA PHE A 175 -11.65 -10.23 19.98
C PHE A 175 -10.56 -10.18 21.04
N VAL A 176 -9.35 -10.64 20.73
CA VAL A 176 -8.21 -10.58 21.68
C VAL A 176 -7.88 -9.14 22.02
N VAL A 177 -7.82 -8.26 21.04
CA VAL A 177 -7.58 -6.81 21.25
C VAL A 177 -8.72 -6.18 22.06
N ALA A 178 -9.98 -6.51 21.76
CA ALA A 178 -11.13 -5.99 22.52
C ALA A 178 -11.08 -6.39 24.00
N ILE A 179 -10.76 -7.65 24.29
CA ILE A 179 -10.61 -8.15 25.67
C ILE A 179 -9.41 -7.47 26.35
N ALA A 180 -8.27 -7.37 25.68
CA ALA A 180 -7.10 -6.69 26.22
C ALA A 180 -7.38 -5.20 26.51
N ALA A 181 -8.04 -4.49 25.60
CA ALA A 181 -8.45 -3.11 25.80
C ALA A 181 -9.39 -2.93 26.99
N ARG A 182 -10.30 -3.88 27.20
CA ARG A 182 -11.18 -3.89 28.38
C ARG A 182 -10.42 -4.09 29.67
N ILE A 183 -9.47 -5.04 29.70
CA ILE A 183 -8.72 -5.40 30.93
C ILE A 183 -7.68 -4.33 31.25
N ILE A 184 -6.92 -3.85 30.27
CA ILE A 184 -5.76 -2.97 30.49
C ILE A 184 -6.19 -1.51 30.67
N PHE A 185 -7.12 -1.06 29.80
CA PHE A 185 -7.50 0.36 29.72
C PHE A 185 -8.91 0.64 30.29
N GLY A 186 -9.66 -0.39 30.69
CA GLY A 186 -11.04 -0.21 31.17
C GLY A 186 -12.01 0.22 30.07
N MET A 187 -11.61 0.14 28.78
CA MET A 187 -12.39 0.58 27.63
C MET A 187 -13.70 -0.21 27.50
N ASP A 188 -14.77 0.44 27.04
CA ASP A 188 -16.01 -0.27 26.70
C ASP A 188 -15.72 -1.32 25.59
N ILE A 189 -16.32 -2.50 25.74
CA ILE A 189 -16.07 -3.64 24.86
C ILE A 189 -16.40 -3.33 23.38
N ILE A 190 -17.39 -2.48 23.12
CA ILE A 190 -17.77 -2.10 21.75
C ILE A 190 -16.68 -1.23 21.12
N PHE A 191 -16.13 -0.27 21.88
CA PHE A 191 -14.95 0.50 21.42
C PHE A 191 -13.72 -0.38 21.29
N GLY A 192 -13.56 -1.37 22.16
CA GLY A 192 -12.52 -2.39 22.07
C GLY A 192 -12.62 -3.23 20.77
N ILE A 193 -13.84 -3.59 20.35
CA ILE A 193 -14.09 -4.26 19.07
C ILE A 193 -13.75 -3.35 17.90
N ALA A 194 -14.12 -2.06 17.96
CA ALA A 194 -13.74 -1.09 16.92
C ALA A 194 -12.22 -0.95 16.82
N LEU A 195 -11.53 -0.83 17.95
CA LEU A 195 -10.05 -0.81 18.00
C LEU A 195 -9.48 -2.10 17.41
N GLY A 196 -9.98 -3.26 17.83
CA GLY A 196 -9.52 -4.57 17.34
C GLY A 196 -9.69 -4.72 15.84
N ALA A 197 -10.82 -4.31 15.27
CA ALA A 197 -11.05 -4.35 13.84
C ALA A 197 -10.07 -3.45 13.05
N VAL A 198 -9.73 -2.28 13.59
CA VAL A 198 -8.73 -1.38 12.97
C VAL A 198 -7.33 -1.97 13.01
N LEU A 199 -6.95 -2.62 14.13
CA LEU A 199 -5.62 -3.20 14.28
C LEU A 199 -5.45 -4.51 13.50
N ALA A 200 -6.52 -5.31 13.39
CA ALA A 200 -6.50 -6.60 12.70
C ALA A 200 -6.43 -6.46 11.17
N ALA A 201 -6.85 -5.32 10.61
CA ALA A 201 -6.81 -5.09 9.16
C ALA A 201 -5.38 -5.16 8.62
N VAL A 202 -5.16 -6.08 7.68
CA VAL A 202 -3.85 -6.28 7.04
C VAL A 202 -3.61 -5.20 5.99
N SER A 203 -2.51 -4.45 6.10
CA SER A 203 -2.20 -3.37 5.15
C SER A 203 -1.81 -3.90 3.76
N PRO A 204 -2.63 -3.72 2.71
CA PRO A 204 -2.28 -4.10 1.34
C PRO A 204 -1.03 -3.38 0.83
N ALA A 205 -0.81 -2.15 1.29
CA ALA A 205 0.35 -1.33 0.91
C ALA A 205 1.69 -1.93 1.36
N VAL A 206 1.69 -2.79 2.38
CA VAL A 206 2.86 -3.53 2.87
C VAL A 206 2.95 -4.92 2.24
N VAL A 207 1.82 -5.64 2.24
CA VAL A 207 1.78 -7.06 1.85
C VAL A 207 1.92 -7.24 0.34
N ILE A 208 1.18 -6.47 -0.48
CA ILE A 208 1.18 -6.63 -1.93
C ILE A 208 2.58 -6.46 -2.54
N PRO A 209 3.34 -5.38 -2.27
CA PRO A 209 4.68 -5.22 -2.82
C PRO A 209 5.62 -6.36 -2.42
N ALA A 210 5.58 -6.80 -1.16
CA ALA A 210 6.43 -7.87 -0.65
C ALA A 210 6.13 -9.22 -1.34
N LEU A 211 4.85 -9.52 -1.59
CA LEU A 211 4.45 -10.73 -2.30
C LEU A 211 4.74 -10.66 -3.80
N LEU A 212 4.64 -9.48 -4.42
CA LEU A 212 5.06 -9.29 -5.82
C LEU A 212 6.57 -9.51 -5.98
N ASP A 213 7.37 -9.05 -5.02
CA ASP A 213 8.81 -9.33 -5.02
C ASP A 213 9.09 -10.83 -4.83
N ALA A 214 8.34 -11.51 -3.96
CA ALA A 214 8.42 -12.97 -3.81
C ALA A 214 8.08 -13.70 -5.12
N THR A 215 7.02 -13.26 -5.81
CA THR A 215 6.60 -13.79 -7.12
C THR A 215 7.68 -13.60 -8.18
N LYS A 216 8.28 -12.41 -8.28
CA LYS A 216 9.37 -12.13 -9.22
C LYS A 216 10.60 -13.01 -8.98
N ASN A 217 10.86 -13.34 -7.72
CA ASN A 217 11.96 -14.24 -7.33
C ASN A 217 11.59 -15.73 -7.44
N GLY A 218 10.37 -16.07 -7.88
CA GLY A 218 9.89 -17.43 -8.12
C GLY A 218 9.46 -18.19 -6.86
N TYR A 219 9.21 -17.51 -5.74
CA TYR A 219 8.82 -18.18 -4.50
C TYR A 219 7.32 -18.45 -4.43
N GLY A 220 6.92 -19.72 -4.28
CA GLY A 220 5.57 -20.19 -4.01
C GLY A 220 4.56 -19.91 -5.12
N VAL A 221 5.00 -19.63 -6.35
CA VAL A 221 4.13 -19.25 -7.48
C VAL A 221 3.29 -20.44 -7.93
N ARG A 222 3.89 -21.65 -8.09
CA ARG A 222 3.18 -22.89 -8.47
C ARG A 222 2.14 -23.29 -7.43
N ALA A 223 2.42 -23.08 -6.16
CA ALA A 223 1.45 -23.32 -5.08
C ALA A 223 0.33 -22.25 -5.06
N GLY A 224 0.53 -21.11 -5.69
CA GLY A 224 -0.42 -19.99 -5.73
C GLY A 224 -0.47 -19.16 -4.44
N VAL A 225 0.56 -19.28 -3.58
CA VAL A 225 0.60 -18.62 -2.27
C VAL A 225 0.54 -17.10 -2.40
N PRO A 226 1.32 -16.41 -3.27
CA PRO A 226 1.22 -14.96 -3.41
C PRO A 226 -0.19 -14.50 -3.81
N SER A 227 -0.80 -15.14 -4.82
CA SER A 227 -2.16 -14.80 -5.27
C SER A 227 -3.20 -15.05 -4.18
N LEU A 228 -3.05 -16.15 -3.41
CA LEU A 228 -3.93 -16.45 -2.28
C LEU A 228 -3.88 -15.34 -1.23
N VAL A 229 -2.67 -14.93 -0.81
CA VAL A 229 -2.52 -13.95 0.27
C VAL A 229 -2.94 -12.55 -0.18
N ILE A 230 -2.67 -12.15 -1.43
CA ILE A 230 -3.14 -10.87 -1.98
C ILE A 230 -4.67 -10.81 -2.01
N ALA A 231 -5.33 -11.88 -2.47
CA ALA A 231 -6.79 -11.95 -2.48
C ALA A 231 -7.37 -11.99 -1.06
N ALA A 232 -6.74 -12.74 -0.15
CA ALA A 232 -7.16 -12.84 1.24
C ALA A 232 -7.04 -11.50 1.97
N ALA A 233 -5.93 -10.76 1.80
CA ALA A 233 -5.72 -9.46 2.40
C ALA A 233 -6.78 -8.43 1.97
N SER A 234 -7.18 -8.45 0.69
CA SER A 234 -8.24 -7.53 0.22
C SER A 234 -9.63 -7.87 0.77
N LEU A 235 -9.93 -9.15 0.99
CA LEU A 235 -11.18 -9.57 1.65
C LEU A 235 -11.15 -9.28 3.14
N ASP A 236 -10.00 -9.40 3.78
CA ASP A 236 -9.76 -9.08 5.18
C ASP A 236 -10.07 -7.61 5.48
N ASP A 237 -9.58 -6.70 4.65
CA ASP A 237 -9.89 -5.27 4.76
C ASP A 237 -11.40 -4.99 4.77
N VAL A 238 -12.13 -5.59 3.83
CA VAL A 238 -13.59 -5.42 3.76
C VAL A 238 -14.28 -5.99 4.99
N TYR A 239 -13.81 -7.13 5.48
CA TYR A 239 -14.34 -7.75 6.69
C TYR A 239 -14.06 -6.90 7.93
N ALA A 240 -12.84 -6.38 8.08
CA ALA A 240 -12.45 -5.49 9.17
C ALA A 240 -13.25 -4.17 9.17
N ILE A 241 -13.41 -3.52 8.00
CA ILE A 241 -14.24 -2.33 7.83
C ILE A 241 -15.69 -2.62 8.24
N THR A 242 -16.21 -3.79 7.91
CA THR A 242 -17.56 -4.22 8.30
C THR A 242 -17.72 -4.33 9.80
N ILE A 243 -16.79 -5.03 10.50
CA ILE A 243 -16.82 -5.15 11.95
C ILE A 243 -16.72 -3.77 12.61
N PHE A 244 -15.81 -2.92 12.12
CA PHE A 244 -15.66 -1.55 12.60
C PHE A 244 -16.94 -0.74 12.44
N SER A 245 -17.55 -0.75 11.25
CA SER A 245 -18.79 -0.02 10.96
C SER A 245 -19.95 -0.51 11.81
N LEU A 246 -20.01 -1.83 12.05
CA LEU A 246 -21.01 -2.43 12.93
C LEU A 246 -20.82 -1.96 14.38
N ALA A 247 -19.59 -1.99 14.90
CA ALA A 247 -19.27 -1.52 16.24
C ALA A 247 -19.64 -0.03 16.41
N ILE A 248 -19.26 0.81 15.45
CA ILE A 248 -19.61 2.25 15.46
C ILE A 248 -21.12 2.48 15.40
N SER A 249 -21.87 1.65 14.67
CA SER A 249 -23.34 1.75 14.63
C SER A 249 -24.01 1.44 15.97
N PHE A 250 -23.41 0.59 16.80
CA PHE A 250 -23.88 0.36 18.17
C PHE A 250 -23.57 1.54 19.11
N VAL A 251 -22.41 2.17 18.93
CA VAL A 251 -22.01 3.36 19.72
C VAL A 251 -22.85 4.59 19.33
N PHE A 252 -23.10 4.77 18.04
CA PHE A 252 -23.83 5.91 17.47
C PHE A 252 -25.07 5.45 16.71
N PRO A 253 -26.17 5.07 17.38
CA PRO A 253 -27.37 4.61 16.70
C PRO A 253 -27.89 5.67 15.74
N SER A 254 -27.88 5.38 14.44
CA SER A 254 -28.34 6.28 13.38
C SER A 254 -29.79 6.04 12.96
N GLY A 255 -30.54 5.24 13.75
CA GLY A 255 -31.91 4.87 13.42
C GLY A 255 -32.07 3.76 12.39
N ASN A 256 -30.96 3.32 11.78
CA ASN A 256 -30.97 2.16 10.87
C ASN A 256 -31.06 0.85 11.67
N SER A 257 -31.79 -0.11 11.15
CA SER A 257 -31.87 -1.46 11.74
C SER A 257 -30.47 -2.11 11.72
N VAL A 258 -30.06 -2.70 12.86
CA VAL A 258 -28.82 -3.48 12.99
C VAL A 258 -28.76 -4.59 11.93
N LEU A 259 -29.91 -5.18 11.59
CA LEU A 259 -30.03 -6.20 10.55
C LEU A 259 -29.64 -5.65 9.17
N LEU A 260 -29.99 -4.41 8.83
CA LEU A 260 -29.59 -3.77 7.57
C LEU A 260 -28.09 -3.52 7.52
N THR A 261 -27.45 -3.20 8.65
CA THR A 261 -26.00 -3.03 8.72
C THR A 261 -25.26 -4.36 8.53
N ILE A 262 -25.77 -5.44 9.17
CA ILE A 262 -25.17 -6.79 9.05
C ILE A 262 -25.33 -7.32 7.62
N LEU A 263 -26.51 -7.16 6.99
CA LEU A 263 -26.76 -7.61 5.63
C LEU A 263 -26.11 -6.70 4.58
N GLY A 264 -25.89 -5.45 4.91
CA GLY A 264 -25.23 -4.48 4.03
C GLY A 264 -23.83 -4.90 3.61
N ALA A 265 -23.05 -5.43 4.53
CA ALA A 265 -21.67 -5.83 4.27
C ALA A 265 -21.50 -6.90 3.19
N PRO A 266 -22.16 -8.07 3.25
CA PRO A 266 -22.16 -9.02 2.13
C PRO A 266 -22.69 -8.39 0.84
N ALA A 267 -23.72 -7.54 0.92
CA ALA A 267 -24.27 -6.88 -0.25
C ALA A 267 -23.25 -5.93 -0.90
N GLU A 268 -22.46 -5.20 -0.11
CA GLU A 268 -21.36 -4.37 -0.62
C GLU A 268 -20.28 -5.20 -1.34
N VAL A 269 -19.91 -6.35 -0.78
CA VAL A 269 -18.94 -7.26 -1.41
C VAL A 269 -19.47 -7.75 -2.77
N PHE A 270 -20.72 -8.22 -2.81
CA PHE A 270 -21.34 -8.68 -4.06
C PHE A 270 -21.49 -7.55 -5.08
N ALA A 271 -21.96 -6.38 -4.65
CA ALA A 271 -22.10 -5.22 -5.53
C ALA A 271 -20.74 -4.78 -6.08
N GLY A 272 -19.71 -4.65 -5.22
CA GLY A 272 -18.35 -4.33 -5.62
C GLY A 272 -17.81 -5.34 -6.65
N ALA A 273 -17.92 -6.64 -6.37
CA ALA A 273 -17.48 -7.69 -7.28
C ALA A 273 -18.23 -7.64 -8.63
N PHE A 274 -19.53 -7.43 -8.61
CA PHE A 274 -20.36 -7.33 -9.82
C PHE A 274 -19.96 -6.13 -10.69
N PHE A 275 -19.95 -4.92 -10.11
CA PHE A 275 -19.59 -3.71 -10.86
C PHE A 275 -18.11 -3.75 -11.30
N GLY A 276 -17.20 -4.24 -10.46
CA GLY A 276 -15.80 -4.45 -10.84
C GLY A 276 -15.64 -5.42 -12.02
N ALA A 277 -16.38 -6.53 -12.02
CA ALA A 277 -16.39 -7.47 -13.14
C ALA A 277 -16.92 -6.81 -14.43
N VAL A 278 -18.05 -6.08 -14.34
CA VAL A 278 -18.61 -5.33 -15.48
C VAL A 278 -17.57 -4.36 -16.05
N MET A 279 -16.90 -3.57 -15.19
CA MET A 279 -15.83 -2.67 -15.60
C MET A 279 -14.67 -3.41 -16.28
N GLY A 280 -14.22 -4.53 -15.69
CA GLY A 280 -13.19 -5.39 -16.28
C GLY A 280 -13.60 -5.92 -17.66
N PHE A 281 -14.84 -6.36 -17.83
CA PHE A 281 -15.36 -6.79 -19.14
C PHE A 281 -15.45 -5.65 -20.16
N VAL A 282 -15.83 -4.45 -19.77
CA VAL A 282 -15.81 -3.28 -20.65
C VAL A 282 -14.39 -3.05 -21.18
N LEU A 283 -13.37 -3.17 -20.30
CA LEU A 283 -11.98 -3.03 -20.68
C LEU A 283 -11.43 -4.18 -21.55
N HIS A 284 -12.17 -5.27 -21.69
CA HIS A 284 -11.89 -6.30 -22.68
C HIS A 284 -12.24 -5.86 -24.12
N VAL A 285 -13.16 -4.93 -24.27
CA VAL A 285 -13.65 -4.45 -25.56
C VAL A 285 -13.00 -3.13 -25.96
N VAL A 286 -12.76 -2.26 -24.96
CA VAL A 286 -12.21 -0.90 -25.15
C VAL A 286 -10.94 -0.76 -24.30
N PRO A 287 -9.80 -0.31 -24.86
CA PRO A 287 -9.55 0.04 -26.28
C PRO A 287 -9.35 -1.20 -27.17
N ARG A 288 -9.52 -1.01 -28.49
CA ARG A 288 -9.17 -2.06 -29.46
C ARG A 288 -7.66 -2.31 -29.45
N LYS A 289 -7.24 -3.55 -29.69
CA LYS A 289 -5.81 -3.96 -29.73
C LYS A 289 -4.95 -3.18 -30.72
N THR A 290 -5.57 -2.66 -31.79
CA THR A 290 -4.90 -1.89 -32.85
C THR A 290 -4.77 -0.40 -32.52
N ALA A 291 -5.23 0.03 -31.34
CA ALA A 291 -5.12 1.43 -30.93
C ALA A 291 -3.65 1.82 -30.67
N GLN A 292 -3.29 3.02 -31.06
CA GLN A 292 -1.98 3.57 -30.77
C GLN A 292 -1.81 3.68 -29.24
N ASN A 293 -0.65 3.25 -28.72
CA ASN A 293 -0.36 3.24 -27.27
C ASN A 293 -1.41 2.48 -26.43
N VAL A 294 -1.88 1.33 -26.92
CA VAL A 294 -2.96 0.55 -26.30
C VAL A 294 -2.74 0.29 -24.80
N HIS A 295 -1.51 0.00 -24.39
CA HIS A 295 -1.17 -0.29 -22.99
C HIS A 295 -1.36 0.93 -22.09
N LEU A 296 -0.93 2.11 -22.54
CA LEU A 296 -1.13 3.35 -21.79
C LEU A 296 -2.63 3.71 -21.67
N VAL A 297 -3.38 3.53 -22.76
CA VAL A 297 -4.84 3.80 -22.76
C VAL A 297 -5.58 2.80 -21.85
N ARG A 298 -5.20 1.52 -21.88
CA ARG A 298 -5.74 0.50 -20.96
C ARG A 298 -5.50 0.89 -19.50
N LEU A 299 -4.26 1.24 -19.18
CA LEU A 299 -3.91 1.67 -17.82
C LEU A 299 -4.67 2.93 -17.39
N ALA A 300 -4.74 3.94 -18.25
CA ALA A 300 -5.44 5.19 -17.97
C ALA A 300 -6.95 4.96 -17.74
N LEU A 301 -7.58 4.14 -18.57
CA LEU A 301 -9.01 3.81 -18.42
C LEU A 301 -9.24 2.98 -17.14
N LEU A 302 -8.42 1.96 -16.88
CA LEU A 302 -8.54 1.14 -15.69
C LEU A 302 -8.36 2.00 -14.43
N PHE A 303 -7.37 2.89 -14.41
CA PHE A 303 -7.16 3.81 -13.28
C PHE A 303 -8.33 4.79 -13.12
N ALA A 304 -8.81 5.41 -14.21
CA ALA A 304 -9.90 6.36 -14.17
C ALA A 304 -11.21 5.72 -13.66
N PHE A 305 -11.57 4.54 -14.17
CA PHE A 305 -12.72 3.79 -13.69
C PHE A 305 -12.58 3.43 -12.22
N SER A 306 -11.41 2.91 -11.83
CA SER A 306 -11.15 2.47 -10.46
C SER A 306 -11.21 3.64 -9.47
N ALA A 307 -10.62 4.77 -9.83
CA ALA A 307 -10.69 5.98 -9.01
C ALA A 307 -12.14 6.48 -8.91
N ALA A 308 -12.85 6.61 -10.04
CA ALA A 308 -14.25 7.04 -10.04
C ALA A 308 -15.14 6.11 -9.21
N PHE A 309 -14.93 4.80 -9.30
CA PHE A 309 -15.69 3.82 -8.53
C PHE A 309 -15.39 3.90 -7.04
N LEU A 310 -14.11 3.92 -6.64
CA LEU A 310 -13.72 4.02 -5.22
C LEU A 310 -14.28 5.32 -4.60
N PHE A 311 -14.05 6.46 -5.23
CA PHE A 311 -14.55 7.74 -4.69
C PHE A 311 -16.07 7.83 -4.72
N GLY A 312 -16.72 7.22 -5.72
CA GLY A 312 -18.18 7.12 -5.81
C GLY A 312 -18.78 6.30 -4.67
N THR A 313 -18.22 5.12 -4.38
CA THR A 313 -18.68 4.25 -3.28
C THR A 313 -18.48 4.90 -1.91
N ILE A 314 -17.37 5.61 -1.70
CA ILE A 314 -17.14 6.39 -0.48
C ILE A 314 -18.22 7.48 -0.31
N LYS A 315 -18.56 8.21 -1.38
CA LYS A 315 -19.63 9.22 -1.34
C LYS A 315 -21.00 8.61 -1.03
N LEU A 316 -21.23 7.38 -1.48
CA LEU A 316 -22.46 6.63 -1.20
C LEU A 316 -22.45 5.92 0.17
N ARG A 317 -21.33 5.98 0.92
CA ARG A 317 -21.13 5.30 2.20
C ARG A 317 -21.21 3.77 2.10
N VAL A 318 -20.67 3.21 1.03
CA VAL A 318 -20.55 1.76 0.74
C VAL A 318 -19.07 1.43 0.46
N ASP A 319 -18.22 1.75 1.43
CA ASP A 319 -16.76 1.77 1.28
C ASP A 319 -16.18 0.39 0.93
N GLY A 320 -16.77 -0.68 1.45
CA GLY A 320 -16.36 -2.06 1.16
C GLY A 320 -16.50 -2.43 -0.32
N ALA A 321 -17.54 -1.95 -0.99
CA ALA A 321 -17.76 -2.18 -2.41
C ALA A 321 -16.63 -1.59 -3.27
N GLY A 322 -16.10 -0.42 -2.88
CA GLY A 322 -15.05 0.28 -3.62
C GLY A 322 -13.76 -0.53 -3.77
N ALA A 323 -13.22 -1.02 -2.67
CA ALA A 323 -11.96 -1.78 -2.66
C ALA A 323 -12.07 -3.09 -3.46
N ILE A 324 -13.13 -3.86 -3.23
CA ILE A 324 -13.40 -5.11 -3.96
C ILE A 324 -13.62 -4.83 -5.45
N GLY A 325 -14.38 -3.79 -5.80
CA GLY A 325 -14.64 -3.46 -7.21
C GLY A 325 -13.38 -3.11 -7.98
N VAL A 326 -12.48 -2.32 -7.39
CA VAL A 326 -11.18 -2.01 -8.01
C VAL A 326 -10.33 -3.26 -8.21
N LEU A 327 -10.22 -4.11 -7.17
CA LEU A 327 -9.45 -5.35 -7.25
C LEU A 327 -10.00 -6.29 -8.33
N VAL A 328 -11.33 -6.50 -8.36
CA VAL A 328 -11.99 -7.39 -9.34
C VAL A 328 -11.90 -6.81 -10.75
N ALA A 329 -12.04 -5.50 -10.94
CA ALA A 329 -11.87 -4.86 -12.25
C ALA A 329 -10.46 -5.10 -12.79
N ALA A 330 -9.43 -4.88 -11.97
CA ALA A 330 -8.05 -5.14 -12.34
C ALA A 330 -7.79 -6.62 -12.63
N PHE A 331 -8.31 -7.53 -11.81
CA PHE A 331 -8.20 -8.98 -11.98
C PHE A 331 -8.82 -9.46 -13.30
N VAL A 332 -10.08 -9.04 -13.58
CA VAL A 332 -10.80 -9.44 -14.79
C VAL A 332 -10.09 -8.90 -16.02
N SER A 333 -9.71 -7.61 -16.04
CA SER A 333 -8.96 -6.98 -17.12
C SER A 333 -7.62 -7.69 -17.34
N GLY A 334 -6.84 -7.86 -16.29
CA GLY A 334 -5.51 -8.46 -16.31
C GLY A 334 -5.53 -9.93 -16.80
N HIS A 335 -6.55 -10.69 -16.43
CA HIS A 335 -6.69 -12.08 -16.87
C HIS A 335 -6.78 -12.21 -18.42
N LYS A 336 -7.48 -11.29 -19.09
CA LYS A 336 -7.54 -11.29 -20.54
C LYS A 336 -6.26 -10.75 -21.15
N TRP A 337 -5.74 -9.64 -20.63
CA TRP A 337 -4.54 -9.00 -21.16
C TRP A 337 -3.32 -9.92 -21.08
N LYS A 338 -3.14 -10.67 -19.98
CA LYS A 338 -2.10 -11.71 -19.83
C LYS A 338 -2.17 -12.80 -20.90
N LYS A 339 -3.36 -13.16 -21.37
CA LYS A 339 -3.54 -14.12 -22.48
C LYS A 339 -3.18 -13.52 -23.85
N GLU A 340 -3.12 -12.20 -23.95
CA GLU A 340 -2.78 -11.49 -25.17
C GLU A 340 -1.27 -11.27 -25.35
N GLY A 341 -0.47 -11.46 -24.28
CA GLY A 341 0.98 -11.33 -24.27
C GLY A 341 1.51 -10.74 -22.97
N GLU A 342 2.61 -9.99 -23.05
CA GLU A 342 3.19 -9.27 -21.93
C GLU A 342 2.24 -8.23 -21.38
N LEU A 343 2.34 -7.93 -20.08
CA LEU A 343 1.50 -7.00 -19.34
C LEU A 343 2.32 -5.78 -18.86
N PRO A 344 2.70 -4.85 -19.76
CA PRO A 344 3.50 -3.68 -19.37
C PRO A 344 2.78 -2.77 -18.37
N GLU A 345 1.46 -2.84 -18.30
CA GLU A 345 0.62 -2.10 -17.35
C GLU A 345 1.02 -2.36 -15.89
N GLU A 346 1.44 -3.60 -15.59
CA GLU A 346 1.90 -3.96 -14.24
C GLU A 346 3.24 -3.27 -13.91
N GLU A 347 4.13 -3.14 -14.88
CA GLU A 347 5.42 -2.45 -14.72
C GLU A 347 5.21 -0.94 -14.55
N TYR A 348 4.36 -0.32 -15.34
CA TYR A 348 4.03 1.11 -15.22
C TYR A 348 3.45 1.44 -13.85
N LEU A 349 2.53 0.62 -13.34
CA LEU A 349 2.01 0.77 -11.99
C LEU A 349 3.08 0.55 -10.91
N ALA A 350 4.04 -0.36 -11.14
CA ALA A 350 5.15 -0.56 -10.23
C ALA A 350 6.04 0.69 -10.13
N ILE A 351 6.37 1.30 -11.26
CA ILE A 351 7.15 2.54 -11.31
C ILE A 351 6.41 3.68 -10.58
N MET A 352 5.13 3.88 -10.91
CA MET A 352 4.29 4.89 -10.24
C MET A 352 4.22 4.66 -8.73
N TRP A 353 4.08 3.40 -8.30
CA TRP A 353 4.04 3.06 -6.88
C TRP A 353 5.35 3.41 -6.17
N HIS A 354 6.47 2.90 -6.66
CA HIS A 354 7.75 3.06 -5.95
C HIS A 354 8.24 4.51 -5.89
N HIS A 355 8.01 5.30 -6.94
CA HIS A 355 8.58 6.65 -7.03
C HIS A 355 7.62 7.75 -6.56
N VAL A 356 6.31 7.52 -6.57
CA VAL A 356 5.34 8.57 -6.26
C VAL A 356 4.43 8.15 -5.10
N PHE A 357 3.65 7.10 -5.27
CA PHE A 357 2.57 6.80 -4.32
C PHE A 357 3.05 6.20 -3.01
N GLN A 358 4.11 5.39 -3.03
CA GLN A 358 4.66 4.79 -1.81
C GLN A 358 5.26 5.85 -0.86
N PRO A 359 6.21 6.71 -1.31
CA PRO A 359 6.73 7.76 -0.44
C PRO A 359 5.65 8.76 -0.02
N LEU A 360 4.71 9.06 -0.90
CA LEU A 360 3.59 9.94 -0.61
C LEU A 360 2.67 9.34 0.47
N LEU A 361 2.24 8.10 0.33
CA LEU A 361 1.35 7.43 1.27
C LEU A 361 1.97 7.34 2.66
N PHE A 362 3.17 6.78 2.76
CA PHE A 362 3.83 6.59 4.06
C PHE A 362 4.31 7.91 4.66
N GLY A 363 4.75 8.86 3.85
CA GLY A 363 5.10 10.20 4.32
C GLY A 363 3.90 10.97 4.87
N LEU A 364 2.73 10.91 4.19
CA LEU A 364 1.50 11.52 4.68
C LEU A 364 0.97 10.85 5.95
N ILE A 365 1.07 9.52 6.09
CA ILE A 365 0.74 8.82 7.33
C ILE A 365 1.67 9.28 8.45
N GLY A 366 2.97 9.40 8.18
CA GLY A 366 3.95 9.89 9.15
C GLY A 366 3.68 11.34 9.60
N LEU A 367 3.21 12.21 8.71
CA LEU A 367 2.84 13.60 9.05
C LEU A 367 1.65 13.69 10.01
N GLU A 368 0.79 12.69 10.09
CA GLU A 368 -0.32 12.67 11.05
C GLU A 368 0.13 12.40 12.48
N LEU A 369 1.31 11.79 12.66
CA LEU A 369 1.94 11.60 13.96
C LEU A 369 2.58 12.90 14.46
N SER A 370 1.81 13.70 15.22
CA SER A 370 2.33 14.83 15.97
C SER A 370 2.50 14.44 17.45
N PHE A 371 3.67 14.68 18.02
CA PHE A 371 3.89 14.45 19.45
C PHE A 371 3.06 15.40 20.32
N ASP A 372 2.71 16.58 19.81
CA ASP A 372 1.87 17.56 20.51
C ASP A 372 0.37 17.23 20.42
N THR A 373 -0.04 16.51 19.40
CA THR A 373 -1.44 16.14 19.13
C THR A 373 -1.67 14.63 19.13
N ALA A 374 -0.80 13.84 19.78
CA ALA A 374 -1.04 12.41 20.01
C ALA A 374 -2.43 12.14 20.65
N ALA A 375 -3.19 13.19 20.80
CA ALA A 375 -4.47 13.31 21.46
C ALA A 375 -5.69 13.52 20.52
N LEU A 376 -5.66 13.38 19.18
CA LEU A 376 -6.87 13.70 18.41
C LEU A 376 -7.16 12.73 17.24
N ALA A 377 -8.13 11.84 17.45
CA ALA A 377 -8.62 10.84 16.50
C ALA A 377 -9.64 11.41 15.49
N PRO A 378 -9.39 11.38 14.15
CA PRO A 378 -10.27 12.07 13.20
C PRO A 378 -11.68 11.50 13.10
N VAL A 379 -11.87 10.19 12.94
CA VAL A 379 -13.20 9.66 12.57
C VAL A 379 -14.19 9.61 13.74
N VAL A 380 -13.76 9.18 14.91
CA VAL A 380 -14.66 9.17 16.08
C VAL A 380 -14.81 10.58 16.61
N LEU A 381 -13.76 11.40 16.52
CA LEU A 381 -13.81 12.82 16.85
C LEU A 381 -14.75 13.59 15.92
N GLU A 382 -14.69 13.38 14.60
CA GLU A 382 -15.61 14.01 13.63
C GLU A 382 -17.05 13.59 13.87
N THR A 383 -17.28 12.30 14.17
CA THR A 383 -18.64 11.80 14.49
C THR A 383 -19.14 12.31 15.84
N ALA A 384 -18.25 12.42 16.84
CA ALA A 384 -18.58 12.97 18.14
C ALA A 384 -18.77 14.50 18.12
N GLN A 385 -17.96 15.22 17.35
CA GLN A 385 -18.07 16.68 17.17
C GLN A 385 -19.29 17.09 16.33
N ALA A 386 -19.69 16.25 15.36
CA ALA A 386 -20.90 16.48 14.57
C ALA A 386 -22.19 16.31 15.41
N ARG A 387 -22.11 15.68 16.58
CA ARG A 387 -23.22 15.52 17.52
C ARG A 387 -22.89 16.28 18.80
N THR A 388 -23.42 17.49 18.92
CA THR A 388 -23.24 18.43 20.04
C THR A 388 -23.61 17.89 21.44
N SER A 389 -24.03 16.63 21.55
CA SER A 389 -24.46 15.96 22.79
C SER A 389 -23.65 14.70 23.15
N SER A 390 -22.50 14.45 22.50
CA SER A 390 -21.71 13.24 22.80
C SER A 390 -20.97 13.36 24.13
N PRO A 391 -20.99 12.32 25.00
CA PRO A 391 -20.23 12.31 26.23
C PRO A 391 -18.72 12.49 25.97
N HIS A 392 -18.03 13.19 26.85
CA HIS A 392 -16.57 13.43 26.76
C HIS A 392 -15.76 12.12 26.59
N SER A 393 -16.22 11.01 27.21
CA SER A 393 -15.62 9.69 27.09
C SER A 393 -15.58 9.12 25.67
N TYR A 394 -16.49 9.52 24.78
CA TYR A 394 -16.50 9.04 23.38
C TYR A 394 -15.42 9.71 22.54
N ILE A 395 -15.13 10.97 22.82
CA ILE A 395 -14.02 11.72 22.21
C ILE A 395 -12.69 11.09 22.64
N GLU A 396 -12.55 10.80 23.93
CA GLU A 396 -11.35 10.19 24.51
C GLU A 396 -11.08 8.78 23.92
N ASN A 397 -12.09 7.92 23.86
CA ASN A 397 -11.96 6.58 23.25
C ASN A 397 -11.60 6.65 21.77
N GLY A 398 -12.18 7.59 21.03
CA GLY A 398 -11.87 7.77 19.63
C GLY A 398 -10.42 8.24 19.38
N THR A 399 -9.96 9.15 20.21
CA THR A 399 -8.57 9.63 20.25
C THR A 399 -7.62 8.46 20.49
N PHE A 400 -7.95 7.63 21.48
CA PHE A 400 -7.17 6.45 21.83
C PHE A 400 -7.09 5.46 20.66
N ILE A 401 -8.21 5.16 19.99
CA ILE A 401 -8.26 4.25 18.82
C ILE A 401 -7.33 4.74 17.73
N LEU A 402 -7.36 6.04 17.38
CA LEU A 402 -6.46 6.56 16.33
C LEU A 402 -5.00 6.48 16.75
N THR A 403 -4.68 6.92 17.96
CA THR A 403 -3.30 6.90 18.45
C THR A 403 -2.73 5.48 18.43
N MET A 404 -3.50 4.51 18.90
CA MET A 404 -3.12 3.10 18.89
C MET A 404 -3.01 2.54 17.46
N ALA A 405 -3.90 2.93 16.56
CA ALA A 405 -3.83 2.52 15.15
C ALA A 405 -2.54 3.04 14.47
N ILE A 406 -2.21 4.32 14.66
CA ILE A 406 -1.01 4.91 14.08
C ILE A 406 0.26 4.28 14.69
N LEU A 407 0.30 4.10 16.01
CA LEU A 407 1.42 3.46 16.70
C LEU A 407 1.58 2.00 16.25
N SER A 408 0.47 1.27 16.08
CA SER A 408 0.47 -0.08 15.53
C SER A 408 1.09 -0.11 14.12
N ILE A 409 0.63 0.76 13.22
CA ILE A 409 1.18 0.83 11.84
C ILE A 409 2.68 1.11 11.87
N LEU A 410 3.14 2.02 12.74
CA LEU A 410 4.56 2.35 12.88
C LEU A 410 5.42 1.13 13.25
N ILE A 411 4.87 0.24 14.06
CA ILE A 411 5.59 -0.96 14.53
C ILE A 411 5.32 -2.16 13.61
N THR A 412 4.06 -2.45 13.31
CA THR A 412 3.68 -3.69 12.62
C THR A 412 4.00 -3.68 11.14
N ALA A 413 3.88 -2.52 10.46
CA ALA A 413 4.15 -2.45 9.03
C ALA A 413 5.63 -2.74 8.68
N PRO A 414 6.64 -2.13 9.34
CA PRO A 414 8.03 -2.47 9.13
C PRO A 414 8.37 -3.90 9.54
N LEU A 415 7.86 -4.35 10.70
CA LEU A 415 8.10 -5.71 11.19
C LEU A 415 7.46 -6.75 10.28
N GLY A 416 6.23 -6.51 9.80
CA GLY A 416 5.53 -7.38 8.87
C GLY A 416 6.26 -7.49 7.53
N ALA A 417 6.70 -6.36 6.95
CA ALA A 417 7.49 -6.35 5.73
C ALA A 417 8.81 -7.10 5.88
N LEU A 418 9.50 -6.92 7.02
CA LEU A 418 10.73 -7.64 7.34
C LEU A 418 10.46 -9.14 7.53
N ALA A 419 9.40 -9.50 8.25
CA ALA A 419 9.00 -10.89 8.48
C ALA A 419 8.68 -11.60 7.15
N ILE A 420 7.91 -10.98 6.25
CA ILE A 420 7.62 -11.55 4.92
C ILE A 420 8.94 -11.75 4.16
N ARG A 421 9.82 -10.77 4.14
CA ARG A 421 11.11 -10.85 3.43
C ARG A 421 11.99 -11.99 3.95
N LEU A 422 12.02 -12.22 5.27
CA LEU A 422 12.84 -13.27 5.89
C LEU A 422 12.16 -14.65 5.79
N ALA A 423 10.84 -14.71 5.94
CA ALA A 423 10.08 -15.96 5.92
C ALA A 423 9.90 -16.52 4.49
N THR A 424 9.80 -15.67 3.47
CA THR A 424 9.60 -16.08 2.08
C THR A 424 10.63 -17.13 1.63
N PRO A 425 11.97 -16.90 1.70
CA PRO A 425 12.95 -17.90 1.28
C PRO A 425 13.05 -19.11 2.22
N ALA A 426 12.61 -18.97 3.47
CA ALA A 426 12.65 -20.05 4.46
C ALA A 426 11.46 -21.00 4.39
N LEU A 427 10.28 -20.49 4.03
CA LEU A 427 9.01 -21.22 4.08
C LEU A 427 8.44 -21.55 2.70
N LEU A 428 8.82 -20.84 1.64
CA LEU A 428 8.32 -21.05 0.30
C LEU A 428 9.36 -21.70 -0.59
N MET A 429 8.95 -22.71 -1.33
CA MET A 429 9.82 -23.36 -2.33
C MET A 429 10.03 -22.44 -3.52
N LYS A 430 11.25 -22.44 -4.04
CA LYS A 430 11.59 -21.70 -5.26
C LYS A 430 11.29 -22.56 -6.47
N ASP A 431 10.43 -22.07 -7.35
CA ASP A 431 9.88 -22.80 -8.51
C ASP A 431 10.91 -23.10 -9.64
N GLY A 432 12.18 -22.99 -9.40
CA GLY A 432 13.24 -23.42 -10.33
C GLY A 432 14.07 -24.59 -9.82
N ALA A 433 13.98 -24.90 -8.52
CA ALA A 433 14.78 -25.98 -7.92
C ALA A 433 14.19 -27.38 -8.24
N CYS A 434 12.86 -27.49 -8.33
CA CYS A 434 12.19 -28.78 -8.59
C CYS A 434 12.31 -29.29 -10.05
N ALA A 435 12.62 -28.41 -11.01
CA ALA A 435 12.83 -28.82 -12.40
C ALA A 435 14.21 -29.47 -12.62
N GLN A 436 15.18 -29.15 -11.77
CA GLN A 436 16.51 -29.77 -11.80
C GLN A 436 16.53 -31.12 -11.05
N ASP A 437 15.76 -31.24 -9.96
CA ASP A 437 15.66 -32.48 -9.20
C ASP A 437 14.88 -33.56 -9.96
N VAL A 438 13.78 -33.20 -10.64
CA VAL A 438 13.02 -34.16 -11.49
C VAL A 438 13.79 -34.56 -12.72
N ALA A 439 14.59 -33.65 -13.32
CA ALA A 439 15.44 -34.01 -14.44
C ALA A 439 16.66 -34.85 -14.04
N ALA A 440 17.10 -34.75 -12.78
CA ALA A 440 18.17 -35.60 -12.24
C ALA A 440 17.65 -37.02 -11.91
N ASP A 441 16.46 -37.16 -11.34
CA ASP A 441 15.82 -38.43 -11.06
C ASP A 441 15.42 -39.20 -12.34
N ASP A 442 14.95 -38.49 -13.39
CA ASP A 442 14.62 -39.12 -14.69
C ASP A 442 15.89 -39.60 -15.42
N VAL A 443 17.03 -38.92 -15.25
CA VAL A 443 18.31 -39.34 -15.85
C VAL A 443 18.93 -40.56 -15.09
N GLU A 444 18.73 -40.64 -13.77
CA GLU A 444 19.16 -41.79 -12.98
C GLU A 444 18.32 -43.07 -13.26
N PHE A 445 17.03 -42.90 -13.61
CA PHE A 445 16.14 -43.99 -13.93
C PHE A 445 16.35 -44.54 -15.36
N GLU A 446 16.83 -43.75 -16.31
CA GLU A 446 17.20 -44.22 -17.66
C GLU A 446 18.61 -44.88 -17.73
N MET A 447 19.46 -44.72 -16.70
CA MET A 447 20.76 -45.36 -16.63
C MET A 447 20.85 -46.58 -15.72
N SER A 448 19.75 -46.98 -15.09
CA SER A 448 19.62 -48.23 -14.31
C SER A 448 18.79 -49.27 -15.07
#